data_c217af716c5118f9a16d4899ab9be6ff
#
_entry.id   c217af716c5118f9a16d4899ab9be6ff
#
_cell.length_a   1.000
_cell.length_b   1.000
_cell.length_c   1.000
_cell.angle_alpha   90.00
_cell.angle_beta   90.00
_cell.angle_gamma   90.00
#
_symmetry.space_group_name_H-M   'P 1'
#
loop_
_entity.id
_entity.type
_entity.pdbx_description
1 polymer ?
#
loop_
_entity_poly.entity_id
_entity_poly.type
_entity_poly.pdbx_seq_one_letter_code
_entity_poly.pdbx_strand_id
1 'polypeptide(L)'
;MRIFLATCGSRGDVQPMFALCLALQSSGHDVMLAGPPEKEAWAKKLGCPYIRLGKDVTAFIDNLEDAVSLKAGIQFISFVYGEIKTQFEILPELVKNADLIIGSSLVFALSSVAEAKSIPYRYIAFTPQMLPSRAHPFPGVQFQRLPRWCNKLSWDLAKTGDKFCLTMIVNKGRKKLGLNSIKNAWEHILGENTIIAADRQIAKVPFDYKINNTQTGYMHLELPKKNLPELDNFINAGSAPVFAGFGSMPKTDQARNIPLLVEAARIVKKRIIIAKFWEGFSKFSNDDDVFFIQKYPHLKLFSKMSVVIHHGGAGTTATCAICGVPQIIVPHILDQFY
;
A
#
# COMPACT_ATOMS: atom_id res chain seq x y z
N MET A 1 14.01 -12.41 -19.65
CA MET A 1 14.45 -12.70 -18.28
C MET A 1 13.30 -13.31 -17.51
N ARG A 2 13.59 -14.17 -16.54
CA ARG A 2 12.62 -14.67 -15.56
C ARG A 2 12.65 -13.76 -14.34
N ILE A 3 11.55 -13.05 -14.11
CA ILE A 3 11.45 -12.05 -13.05
C ILE A 3 10.47 -12.54 -11.98
N PHE A 4 10.94 -12.62 -10.74
CA PHE A 4 10.10 -12.96 -9.61
C PHE A 4 9.72 -11.71 -8.83
N LEU A 5 8.43 -11.44 -8.76
CA LEU A 5 7.85 -10.34 -8.00
C LEU A 5 7.25 -10.89 -6.69
N ALA A 6 7.39 -10.17 -5.59
CA ALA A 6 6.69 -10.53 -4.36
C ALA A 6 6.19 -9.28 -3.61
N THR A 7 5.00 -9.40 -3.04
CA THR A 7 4.40 -8.36 -2.20
C THR A 7 3.56 -8.99 -1.09
N CYS A 8 3.48 -8.32 0.05
CA CYS A 8 2.60 -8.72 1.14
C CYS A 8 1.96 -7.46 1.72
N GLY A 9 0.64 -7.36 1.63
CA GLY A 9 -0.09 -6.19 2.08
C GLY A 9 -1.51 -6.11 1.53
N SER A 10 -2.10 -4.94 1.69
CA SER A 10 -3.46 -4.63 1.28
C SER A 10 -3.60 -4.48 -0.26
N ARG A 11 -4.74 -4.03 -0.72
CA ARG A 11 -4.94 -3.69 -2.14
C ARG A 11 -3.94 -2.64 -2.64
N GLY A 12 -3.61 -1.66 -1.81
CA GLY A 12 -2.66 -0.60 -2.15
C GLY A 12 -1.25 -1.12 -2.47
N ASP A 13 -0.86 -2.22 -1.83
CA ASP A 13 0.43 -2.87 -2.01
C ASP A 13 0.45 -3.80 -3.24
N VAL A 14 -0.65 -4.48 -3.51
CA VAL A 14 -0.72 -5.52 -4.56
C VAL A 14 -1.07 -4.93 -5.93
N GLN A 15 -1.95 -3.93 -6.00
CA GLN A 15 -2.39 -3.35 -7.27
C GLN A 15 -1.25 -2.78 -8.12
N PRO A 16 -0.28 -2.01 -7.60
CA PRO A 16 0.85 -1.55 -8.39
C PRO A 16 1.77 -2.69 -8.84
N MET A 17 1.88 -3.77 -8.07
CA MET A 17 2.64 -4.95 -8.47
C MET A 17 1.97 -5.73 -9.60
N PHE A 18 0.63 -5.73 -9.69
CA PHE A 18 -0.07 -6.21 -10.89
C PHE A 18 0.24 -5.35 -12.12
N ALA A 19 0.25 -4.02 -11.97
CA ALA A 19 0.60 -3.13 -13.07
C ALA A 19 2.03 -3.42 -13.58
N LEU A 20 2.98 -3.59 -12.66
CA LEU A 20 4.35 -3.96 -13.01
C LEU A 20 4.43 -5.34 -13.67
N CYS A 21 3.74 -6.34 -13.14
CA CYS A 21 3.69 -7.69 -13.71
C CYS A 21 3.24 -7.65 -15.18
N LEU A 22 2.13 -6.99 -15.45
CA LEU A 22 1.59 -6.89 -16.82
C LEU A 22 2.51 -6.10 -17.76
N ALA A 23 3.12 -5.02 -17.29
CA ALA A 23 4.07 -4.23 -18.07
C ALA A 23 5.33 -5.04 -18.44
N LEU A 24 5.87 -5.79 -17.48
CA LEU A 24 7.03 -6.66 -17.73
C LEU A 24 6.68 -7.82 -18.68
N GLN A 25 5.50 -8.42 -18.55
CA GLN A 25 5.02 -9.44 -19.50
C GLN A 25 4.87 -8.86 -20.91
N SER A 26 4.29 -7.67 -21.05
CA SER A 26 4.16 -7.01 -22.35
C SER A 26 5.51 -6.65 -23.00
N SER A 27 6.55 -6.53 -22.16
CA SER A 27 7.93 -6.32 -22.59
C SER A 27 8.69 -7.64 -22.90
N GLY A 28 7.99 -8.78 -22.90
CA GLY A 28 8.56 -10.07 -23.27
C GLY A 28 9.31 -10.79 -22.15
N HIS A 29 9.09 -10.41 -20.88
CA HIS A 29 9.67 -11.11 -19.74
C HIS A 29 8.75 -12.24 -19.26
N ASP A 30 9.35 -13.31 -18.73
CA ASP A 30 8.65 -14.35 -17.98
C ASP A 30 8.52 -13.89 -16.52
N VAL A 31 7.29 -13.62 -16.07
CA VAL A 31 7.04 -12.98 -14.79
C VAL A 31 6.15 -13.85 -13.90
N MET A 32 6.57 -14.05 -12.65
CA MET A 32 5.77 -14.68 -11.62
C MET A 32 5.59 -13.71 -10.44
N LEU A 33 4.37 -13.50 -9.99
CA LEU A 33 4.07 -12.67 -8.82
C LEU A 33 3.59 -13.52 -7.64
N ALA A 34 4.25 -13.40 -6.50
CA ALA A 34 3.82 -13.98 -5.24
C ALA A 34 3.15 -12.93 -4.35
N GLY A 35 2.04 -13.29 -3.71
CA GLY A 35 1.31 -12.36 -2.83
C GLY A 35 0.16 -12.99 -2.07
N PRO A 36 -0.64 -12.18 -1.33
CA PRO A 36 -1.70 -12.67 -0.44
C PRO A 36 -2.72 -13.56 -1.14
N PRO A 37 -3.16 -14.67 -0.51
CA PRO A 37 -4.03 -15.66 -1.13
C PRO A 37 -5.34 -15.10 -1.71
N GLU A 38 -5.95 -14.13 -1.02
CA GLU A 38 -7.22 -13.54 -1.42
C GLU A 38 -7.14 -12.67 -2.70
N LYS A 39 -5.94 -12.43 -3.20
CA LYS A 39 -5.72 -11.67 -4.46
C LYS A 39 -5.60 -12.58 -5.68
N GLU A 40 -5.49 -13.89 -5.52
CA GLU A 40 -5.30 -14.84 -6.62
C GLU A 40 -6.40 -14.78 -7.69
N ALA A 41 -7.67 -14.69 -7.27
CA ALA A 41 -8.78 -14.56 -8.21
C ALA A 41 -8.70 -13.26 -9.05
N TRP A 42 -8.15 -12.20 -8.47
CA TRP A 42 -7.93 -10.95 -9.19
C TRP A 42 -6.76 -11.07 -10.15
N ALA A 43 -5.64 -11.68 -9.74
CA ALA A 43 -4.50 -11.97 -10.60
C ALA A 43 -4.92 -12.77 -11.85
N LYS A 44 -5.70 -13.84 -11.64
CA LYS A 44 -6.24 -14.68 -12.73
C LYS A 44 -7.07 -13.87 -13.72
N LYS A 45 -7.93 -12.96 -13.25
CA LYS A 45 -8.73 -12.08 -14.12
C LYS A 45 -7.89 -11.11 -14.95
N LEU A 46 -6.72 -10.75 -14.46
CA LEU A 46 -5.77 -9.85 -15.13
C LEU A 46 -4.82 -10.59 -16.07
N GLY A 47 -4.77 -11.92 -16.02
CA GLY A 47 -3.77 -12.71 -16.77
C GLY A 47 -2.36 -12.66 -16.16
N CYS A 48 -2.25 -12.30 -14.86
CA CYS A 48 -0.98 -12.26 -14.16
C CYS A 48 -0.68 -13.63 -13.53
N PRO A 49 0.43 -14.32 -13.86
CA PRO A 49 0.87 -15.53 -13.18
C PRO A 49 1.09 -15.27 -11.69
N TYR A 50 0.45 -16.07 -10.84
CA TYR A 50 0.36 -15.77 -9.42
C TYR A 50 0.58 -16.99 -8.54
N ILE A 51 1.32 -16.80 -7.45
CA ILE A 51 1.52 -17.79 -6.41
C ILE A 51 1.08 -17.20 -5.07
N ARG A 52 0.35 -17.98 -4.28
CA ARG A 52 -0.05 -17.58 -2.93
C ARG A 52 1.16 -17.51 -2.01
N LEU A 53 1.31 -16.40 -1.31
CA LEU A 53 2.35 -16.18 -0.31
C LEU A 53 1.73 -15.57 0.95
N GLY A 54 1.97 -16.20 2.10
CA GLY A 54 1.51 -15.71 3.39
C GLY A 54 0.03 -15.95 3.67
N LYS A 55 -0.53 -15.12 4.56
CA LYS A 55 -1.91 -15.21 5.06
C LYS A 55 -2.81 -14.20 4.36
N ASP A 56 -4.12 -14.36 4.54
CA ASP A 56 -5.13 -13.40 4.09
C ASP A 56 -5.01 -12.08 4.88
N VAL A 57 -4.50 -11.06 4.20
CA VAL A 57 -4.31 -9.71 4.76
C VAL A 57 -5.65 -8.99 4.95
N THR A 58 -6.61 -9.25 4.05
CA THR A 58 -7.95 -8.63 4.15
C THR A 58 -8.67 -9.14 5.39
N ALA A 59 -8.66 -10.46 5.62
CA ALA A 59 -9.23 -11.06 6.83
C ALA A 59 -8.53 -10.56 8.11
N PHE A 60 -7.21 -10.35 8.07
CA PHE A 60 -6.49 -9.78 9.20
C PHE A 60 -6.96 -8.35 9.52
N ILE A 61 -7.05 -7.47 8.51
CA ILE A 61 -7.50 -6.07 8.69
C ILE A 61 -8.97 -6.03 9.16
N ASP A 62 -9.84 -6.87 8.61
CA ASP A 62 -11.25 -6.93 8.98
C ASP A 62 -11.49 -7.36 10.44
N ASN A 63 -10.55 -8.09 11.03
CA ASN A 63 -10.57 -8.51 12.43
C ASN A 63 -9.95 -7.50 13.40
N LEU A 64 -9.35 -6.40 12.91
CA LEU A 64 -8.87 -5.33 13.76
C LEU A 64 -10.05 -4.47 14.24
N GLU A 65 -10.13 -4.23 15.54
CA GLU A 65 -11.15 -3.34 16.13
C GLU A 65 -10.91 -1.87 15.76
N ASP A 66 -9.64 -1.49 15.68
CA ASP A 66 -9.18 -0.15 15.28
C ASP A 66 -7.76 -0.23 14.69
N ALA A 67 -7.27 0.89 14.18
CA ALA A 67 -5.96 0.97 13.54
C ALA A 67 -4.83 1.48 14.45
N VAL A 68 -5.13 2.01 15.66
CA VAL A 68 -4.18 2.81 16.44
C VAL A 68 -3.97 2.33 17.89
N SER A 69 -4.76 1.38 18.39
CA SER A 69 -4.60 0.87 19.75
C SER A 69 -3.31 0.05 19.94
N LEU A 70 -2.84 -0.02 21.16
CA LEU A 70 -1.71 -0.90 21.53
C LEU A 70 -2.01 -2.37 21.17
N LYS A 71 -3.26 -2.81 21.33
CA LYS A 71 -3.74 -4.15 20.95
C LYS A 71 -3.56 -4.39 19.45
N ALA A 72 -3.99 -3.44 18.62
CA ALA A 72 -3.82 -3.50 17.17
C ALA A 72 -2.33 -3.56 16.78
N GLY A 73 -1.48 -2.78 17.45
CA GLY A 73 -0.04 -2.81 17.24
C GLY A 73 0.58 -4.19 17.55
N ILE A 74 0.20 -4.82 18.67
CA ILE A 74 0.66 -6.17 19.04
C ILE A 74 0.16 -7.21 18.03
N GLN A 75 -1.10 -7.13 17.61
CA GLN A 75 -1.67 -8.03 16.58
C GLN A 75 -0.92 -7.89 15.25
N PHE A 76 -0.61 -6.66 14.82
CA PHE A 76 0.16 -6.39 13.61
C PHE A 76 1.58 -6.98 13.69
N ILE A 77 2.29 -6.78 14.79
CA ILE A 77 3.64 -7.36 15.01
C ILE A 77 3.58 -8.89 14.95
N SER A 78 2.58 -9.50 15.58
CA SER A 78 2.38 -10.96 15.56
C SER A 78 2.08 -11.47 14.14
N PHE A 79 1.27 -10.73 13.38
CA PHE A 79 0.97 -11.03 11.98
C PHE A 79 2.27 -11.00 11.13
N VAL A 80 3.00 -9.89 11.20
CA VAL A 80 4.27 -9.71 10.46
C VAL A 80 5.29 -10.79 10.83
N TYR A 81 5.37 -11.16 12.11
CA TYR A 81 6.24 -12.24 12.57
C TYR A 81 5.91 -13.59 11.90
N GLY A 82 4.61 -13.93 11.82
CA GLY A 82 4.14 -15.12 11.13
C GLY A 82 4.44 -15.10 9.63
N GLU A 83 4.23 -13.94 8.98
CA GLU A 83 4.54 -13.74 7.57
C GLU A 83 6.03 -13.94 7.25
N ILE A 84 6.92 -13.35 8.03
CA ILE A 84 8.38 -13.51 7.85
C ILE A 84 8.79 -14.98 7.93
N LYS A 85 8.24 -15.73 8.90
CA LYS A 85 8.52 -17.16 9.04
C LYS A 85 8.08 -17.93 7.80
N THR A 86 6.85 -17.73 7.34
CA THR A 86 6.29 -18.38 6.13
C THR A 86 7.10 -18.00 4.89
N GLN A 87 7.50 -16.74 4.75
CA GLN A 87 8.35 -16.28 3.64
C GLN A 87 9.68 -17.01 3.58
N PHE A 88 10.38 -17.19 4.71
CA PHE A 88 11.63 -17.95 4.76
C PHE A 88 11.47 -19.45 4.45
N GLU A 89 10.29 -20.02 4.69
CA GLU A 89 9.98 -21.42 4.37
C GLU A 89 9.66 -21.63 2.88
N ILE A 90 8.96 -20.68 2.24
CA ILE A 90 8.41 -20.87 0.90
C ILE A 90 9.29 -20.23 -0.19
N LEU A 91 9.78 -19.01 0.01
CA LEU A 91 10.47 -18.24 -1.02
C LEU A 91 11.73 -18.89 -1.59
N PRO A 92 12.60 -19.60 -0.81
CA PRO A 92 13.82 -20.21 -1.33
C PRO A 92 13.58 -21.19 -2.49
N GLU A 93 12.43 -21.85 -2.51
CA GLU A 93 12.05 -22.76 -3.59
C GLU A 93 11.45 -22.00 -4.78
N LEU A 94 10.65 -21.00 -4.53
CA LEU A 94 9.95 -20.24 -5.58
C LEU A 94 10.90 -19.44 -6.47
N VAL A 95 12.00 -18.93 -5.92
CA VAL A 95 12.92 -18.03 -6.64
C VAL A 95 14.03 -18.76 -7.41
N LYS A 96 14.15 -20.10 -7.31
CA LYS A 96 15.30 -20.89 -7.81
C LYS A 96 15.73 -20.57 -9.25
N ASN A 97 14.76 -20.24 -10.09
CA ASN A 97 14.99 -20.00 -11.52
C ASN A 97 14.88 -18.52 -11.91
N ALA A 98 14.81 -17.61 -10.96
CA ALA A 98 14.69 -16.18 -11.25
C ALA A 98 16.06 -15.58 -11.65
N ASP A 99 16.03 -14.69 -12.65
CA ASP A 99 17.18 -13.87 -13.03
C ASP A 99 17.20 -12.54 -12.28
N LEU A 100 16.04 -12.11 -11.77
CA LEU A 100 15.85 -10.88 -10.98
C LEU A 100 14.71 -11.08 -9.99
N ILE A 101 14.89 -10.59 -8.77
CA ILE A 101 13.87 -10.58 -7.71
C ILE A 101 13.51 -9.13 -7.39
N ILE A 102 12.19 -8.84 -7.35
CA ILE A 102 11.67 -7.52 -6.97
C ILE A 102 10.64 -7.69 -5.86
N GLY A 103 10.87 -7.01 -4.73
CA GLY A 103 9.97 -7.03 -3.58
C GLY A 103 9.31 -5.68 -3.31
N SER A 104 8.16 -5.70 -2.64
CA SER A 104 7.52 -4.50 -2.09
C SER A 104 6.80 -4.81 -0.77
N SER A 105 6.55 -3.77 0.03
CA SER A 105 5.77 -3.87 1.27
C SER A 105 6.39 -4.86 2.29
N LEU A 106 5.63 -5.75 2.91
CA LEU A 106 6.06 -6.57 4.05
C LEU A 106 6.79 -7.88 3.65
N VAL A 107 7.61 -7.87 2.60
CA VAL A 107 8.38 -9.06 2.17
C VAL A 107 9.78 -9.11 2.77
N PHE A 108 9.88 -9.09 4.09
CA PHE A 108 11.14 -8.96 4.84
C PHE A 108 12.16 -10.11 4.63
N ALA A 109 11.73 -11.30 4.22
CA ALA A 109 12.64 -12.42 3.96
C ALA A 109 13.27 -12.36 2.56
N LEU A 110 12.64 -11.65 1.61
CA LEU A 110 12.96 -11.74 0.20
C LEU A 110 14.40 -11.30 -0.14
N SER A 111 14.88 -10.21 0.47
CA SER A 111 16.26 -9.74 0.31
C SER A 111 17.29 -10.77 0.77
N SER A 112 17.04 -11.45 1.90
CA SER A 112 17.89 -12.51 2.41
C SER A 112 17.87 -13.76 1.53
N VAL A 113 16.71 -14.10 0.96
CA VAL A 113 16.58 -15.23 0.03
C VAL A 113 17.31 -14.92 -1.28
N ALA A 114 17.21 -13.69 -1.79
CA ALA A 114 17.95 -13.23 -2.96
C ALA A 114 19.46 -13.33 -2.75
N GLU A 115 19.97 -12.88 -1.58
CA GLU A 115 21.37 -12.99 -1.17
C GLU A 115 21.82 -14.46 -1.13
N ALA A 116 21.06 -15.35 -0.49
CA ALA A 116 21.41 -16.78 -0.38
C ALA A 116 21.46 -17.49 -1.74
N LYS A 117 20.71 -16.99 -2.73
CA LYS A 117 20.68 -17.52 -4.10
C LYS A 117 21.59 -16.76 -5.07
N SER A 118 22.26 -15.70 -4.62
CA SER A 118 23.07 -14.80 -5.45
C SER A 118 22.29 -14.22 -6.64
N ILE A 119 21.00 -13.92 -6.44
CA ILE A 119 20.12 -13.35 -7.44
C ILE A 119 20.02 -11.84 -7.20
N PRO A 120 20.14 -10.99 -8.24
CA PRO A 120 19.93 -9.55 -8.12
C PRO A 120 18.58 -9.21 -7.49
N TYR A 121 18.59 -8.26 -6.54
CA TYR A 121 17.41 -7.83 -5.79
C TYR A 121 17.13 -6.35 -5.96
N ARG A 122 15.85 -6.00 -6.04
CA ARG A 122 15.35 -4.62 -5.98
C ARG A 122 14.16 -4.55 -5.03
N TYR A 123 14.05 -3.45 -4.29
CA TYR A 123 12.88 -3.16 -3.50
C TYR A 123 12.11 -1.97 -4.09
N ILE A 124 10.79 -2.06 -4.11
CA ILE A 124 9.91 -0.96 -4.51
C ILE A 124 9.23 -0.39 -3.27
N ALA A 125 9.53 0.87 -2.99
CA ALA A 125 8.84 1.68 -2.00
C ALA A 125 7.78 2.55 -2.70
N PHE A 126 6.52 2.48 -2.25
CA PHE A 126 5.42 3.29 -2.81
C PHE A 126 5.37 4.71 -2.26
N THR A 127 6.19 5.00 -1.28
CA THR A 127 6.35 6.33 -0.68
C THR A 127 7.80 6.56 -0.24
N PRO A 128 8.34 7.77 -0.43
CA PRO A 128 9.67 8.11 0.08
C PRO A 128 9.77 8.10 1.62
N GLN A 129 8.64 8.13 2.34
CA GLN A 129 8.64 8.04 3.80
C GLN A 129 9.24 6.74 4.34
N MET A 130 9.31 5.68 3.52
CA MET A 130 9.99 4.43 3.88
C MET A 130 11.50 4.60 4.04
N LEU A 131 12.09 5.70 3.56
CA LEU A 131 13.51 5.94 3.53
C LEU A 131 13.95 6.68 4.81
N PRO A 132 14.89 6.13 5.61
CA PRO A 132 15.38 6.82 6.82
C PRO A 132 15.96 8.20 6.50
N SER A 133 15.44 9.25 7.16
CA SER A 133 15.80 10.63 6.86
C SER A 133 15.60 11.57 8.06
N ARG A 134 16.24 12.75 7.97
CA ARG A 134 15.96 13.89 8.85
C ARG A 134 14.82 14.78 8.32
N ALA A 135 14.38 14.57 7.09
CA ALA A 135 13.33 15.38 6.47
C ALA A 135 11.94 15.06 7.04
N HIS A 136 11.72 13.83 7.48
CA HIS A 136 10.47 13.34 8.04
C HIS A 136 10.71 12.33 9.16
N PRO A 137 9.75 12.15 10.09
CA PRO A 137 9.86 11.16 11.14
C PRO A 137 9.65 9.72 10.61
N PHE A 138 9.93 8.74 11.45
CA PHE A 138 9.58 7.34 11.20
C PHE A 138 8.05 7.18 10.96
N PRO A 139 7.60 6.30 10.05
CA PRO A 139 6.18 6.17 9.65
C PRO A 139 5.18 5.93 10.79
N GLY A 140 5.61 5.44 11.94
CA GLY A 140 4.77 5.31 13.14
C GLY A 140 4.47 6.61 13.88
N VAL A 141 5.10 7.73 13.49
CA VAL A 141 4.92 9.02 14.14
C VAL A 141 3.93 9.87 13.34
N GLN A 142 2.80 10.23 13.95
CA GLN A 142 1.73 10.99 13.30
C GLN A 142 2.09 12.48 13.09
N PHE A 143 2.94 13.05 13.95
CA PHE A 143 3.35 14.46 13.88
C PHE A 143 4.43 14.68 12.82
N GLN A 144 4.06 15.27 11.69
CA GLN A 144 4.98 15.45 10.56
C GLN A 144 5.81 16.75 10.63
N ARG A 145 5.38 17.74 11.42
CA ARG A 145 6.05 19.05 11.56
C ARG A 145 7.02 19.05 12.74
N LEU A 146 7.94 18.08 12.77
CA LEU A 146 8.96 17.99 13.81
C LEU A 146 10.29 18.61 13.35
N PRO A 147 11.11 19.16 14.26
CA PRO A 147 12.48 19.57 13.97
C PRO A 147 13.29 18.38 13.42
N ARG A 148 14.27 18.67 12.56
CA ARG A 148 15.11 17.64 11.91
C ARG A 148 15.77 16.67 12.90
N TRP A 149 16.16 17.14 14.08
CA TRP A 149 16.76 16.29 15.09
C TRP A 149 15.75 15.34 15.73
N CYS A 150 14.48 15.75 15.92
CA CYS A 150 13.40 14.88 16.36
C CYS A 150 13.08 13.81 15.32
N ASN A 151 13.05 14.19 14.05
CA ASN A 151 12.86 13.22 12.96
C ASN A 151 13.96 12.15 13.00
N LYS A 152 15.23 12.57 13.08
CA LYS A 152 16.35 11.64 13.22
C LYS A 152 16.21 10.75 14.45
N LEU A 153 15.87 11.32 15.62
CA LEU A 153 15.69 10.57 16.84
C LEU A 153 14.60 9.49 16.71
N SER A 154 13.47 9.81 16.04
CA SER A 154 12.41 8.85 15.80
C SER A 154 12.88 7.64 14.98
N TRP A 155 13.72 7.85 13.98
CA TRP A 155 14.36 6.78 13.21
C TRP A 155 15.37 5.99 14.03
N ASP A 156 16.20 6.65 14.84
CA ASP A 156 17.20 5.98 15.69
C ASP A 156 16.52 5.10 16.77
N LEU A 157 15.40 5.56 17.35
CA LEU A 157 14.58 4.78 18.27
C LEU A 157 13.91 3.58 17.56
N ALA A 158 13.32 3.80 16.38
CA ALA A 158 12.72 2.74 15.59
C ALA A 158 13.74 1.66 15.20
N LYS A 159 14.93 2.05 14.74
CA LYS A 159 16.04 1.13 14.44
C LYS A 159 16.51 0.35 15.68
N THR A 160 16.50 0.99 16.84
CA THR A 160 16.88 0.32 18.11
C THR A 160 15.82 -0.71 18.50
N GLY A 161 14.54 -0.37 18.41
CA GLY A 161 13.43 -1.30 18.63
C GLY A 161 13.40 -2.45 17.64
N ASP A 162 13.71 -2.18 16.37
CA ASP A 162 13.78 -3.18 15.30
C ASP A 162 14.78 -4.32 15.58
N LYS A 163 15.89 -4.02 16.24
CA LYS A 163 16.87 -5.04 16.63
C LYS A 163 16.26 -6.18 17.47
N PHE A 164 15.31 -5.85 18.33
CA PHE A 164 14.64 -6.81 19.23
C PHE A 164 13.37 -7.42 18.62
N CYS A 165 12.88 -6.89 17.51
CA CYS A 165 11.67 -7.34 16.82
C CYS A 165 11.99 -7.97 15.47
N LEU A 166 11.92 -7.19 14.39
CA LEU A 166 12.04 -7.69 13.01
C LEU A 166 13.45 -8.23 12.71
N THR A 167 14.50 -7.53 13.12
CA THR A 167 15.89 -7.94 12.85
C THR A 167 16.20 -9.30 13.50
N MET A 168 15.69 -9.54 14.71
CA MET A 168 15.90 -10.83 15.40
C MET A 168 15.26 -11.98 14.62
N ILE A 169 14.03 -11.83 14.13
CA ILE A 169 13.36 -12.89 13.38
C ILE A 169 13.96 -13.09 11.99
N VAL A 170 14.30 -12.01 11.31
CA VAL A 170 15.00 -12.10 10.01
C VAL A 170 16.33 -12.83 10.18
N ASN A 171 17.11 -12.53 11.22
CA ASN A 171 18.37 -13.24 11.51
C ASN A 171 18.19 -14.72 11.83
N LYS A 172 17.09 -15.11 12.49
CA LYS A 172 16.74 -16.54 12.65
C LYS A 172 16.53 -17.24 11.31
N GLY A 173 15.84 -16.59 10.38
CA GLY A 173 15.64 -17.08 9.01
C GLY A 173 16.94 -17.13 8.22
N ARG A 174 17.76 -16.08 8.28
CA ARG A 174 19.08 -15.99 7.63
C ARG A 174 20.02 -17.12 8.09
N LYS A 175 20.04 -17.41 9.38
CA LYS A 175 20.85 -18.54 9.91
C LYS A 175 20.44 -19.87 9.25
N LYS A 176 19.15 -20.12 9.00
CA LYS A 176 18.69 -21.33 8.30
C LYS A 176 19.16 -21.40 6.85
N LEU A 177 19.40 -20.23 6.22
CA LEU A 177 19.94 -20.10 4.86
C LEU A 177 21.49 -20.11 4.82
N GLY A 178 22.17 -20.24 5.95
CA GLY A 178 23.63 -20.19 6.03
C GLY A 178 24.23 -18.78 5.92
N LEU A 179 23.43 -17.73 6.12
CA LEU A 179 23.86 -16.34 5.98
C LEU A 179 24.28 -15.72 7.31
N ASN A 180 25.17 -14.75 7.24
CA ASN A 180 25.57 -13.92 8.39
C ASN A 180 24.41 -13.05 8.87
N SER A 181 24.42 -12.70 10.16
CA SER A 181 23.44 -11.79 10.76
C SER A 181 23.58 -10.37 10.23
N ILE A 182 22.44 -9.71 10.03
CA ILE A 182 22.34 -8.29 9.67
C ILE A 182 22.13 -7.41 10.91
N LYS A 183 22.46 -6.13 10.80
CA LYS A 183 22.31 -5.15 11.89
C LYS A 183 20.92 -4.56 11.99
N ASN A 184 20.20 -4.45 10.86
CA ASN A 184 18.89 -3.80 10.75
C ASN A 184 18.09 -4.40 9.60
N ALA A 185 16.88 -4.92 9.88
CA ALA A 185 16.03 -5.55 8.88
C ALA A 185 15.43 -4.53 7.90
N TRP A 186 15.12 -3.32 8.36
CA TRP A 186 14.56 -2.26 7.52
C TRP A 186 15.53 -1.80 6.43
N GLU A 187 16.78 -1.57 6.80
CA GLU A 187 17.82 -1.21 5.81
C GLU A 187 18.11 -2.37 4.86
N HIS A 188 18.08 -3.60 5.37
CA HIS A 188 18.32 -4.79 4.56
C HIS A 188 17.21 -5.04 3.51
N ILE A 189 15.94 -4.79 3.85
CA ILE A 189 14.84 -4.94 2.87
C ILE A 189 14.91 -3.89 1.75
N LEU A 190 15.33 -2.67 2.04
CA LEU A 190 15.49 -1.61 1.05
C LEU A 190 16.59 -1.96 0.01
N GLY A 191 17.61 -2.70 0.44
CA GLY A 191 18.73 -3.10 -0.41
C GLY A 191 19.58 -1.93 -0.89
N GLU A 192 20.42 -2.19 -1.90
CA GLU A 192 21.40 -1.21 -2.41
C GLU A 192 20.84 -0.29 -3.51
N ASN A 193 19.73 -0.67 -4.14
CA ASN A 193 19.13 0.04 -5.27
C ASN A 193 17.61 0.03 -5.14
N THR A 194 17.07 0.95 -4.34
CA THR A 194 15.64 1.06 -4.08
C THR A 194 14.93 1.78 -5.24
N ILE A 195 13.79 1.27 -5.66
CA ILE A 195 12.90 1.94 -6.61
C ILE A 195 11.84 2.68 -5.81
N ILE A 196 11.66 3.97 -6.08
CA ILE A 196 10.65 4.80 -5.43
C ILE A 196 9.50 5.02 -6.43
N ALA A 197 8.43 4.27 -6.27
CA ALA A 197 7.24 4.35 -7.11
C ALA A 197 6.28 5.45 -6.62
N ALA A 198 6.77 6.69 -6.62
CA ALA A 198 6.02 7.89 -6.26
C ALA A 198 6.41 9.04 -7.18
N ASP A 199 5.45 9.86 -7.58
CA ASP A 199 5.69 11.01 -8.45
C ASP A 199 6.47 12.10 -7.72
N ARG A 200 7.50 12.64 -8.36
CA ARG A 200 8.36 13.70 -7.78
C ARG A 200 7.61 14.96 -7.37
N GLN A 201 6.51 15.25 -8.06
CA GLN A 201 5.65 16.39 -7.80
C GLN A 201 4.85 16.22 -6.52
N ILE A 202 4.54 14.96 -6.15
CA ILE A 202 3.79 14.62 -4.93
C ILE A 202 4.73 14.45 -3.75
N ALA A 203 5.78 13.63 -3.92
CA ALA A 203 6.70 13.30 -2.83
C ALA A 203 8.13 13.13 -3.37
N LYS A 204 9.07 13.90 -2.82
CA LYS A 204 10.48 13.86 -3.24
C LYS A 204 11.28 12.90 -2.37
N VAL A 205 12.25 12.22 -2.97
CA VAL A 205 13.25 11.48 -2.20
C VAL A 205 13.96 12.44 -1.25
N PRO A 206 14.12 12.07 0.03
CA PRO A 206 14.76 12.91 1.03
C PRO A 206 16.19 13.28 0.64
N PHE A 207 16.58 14.53 0.87
CA PHE A 207 17.89 15.09 0.48
C PHE A 207 19.10 14.40 1.13
N ASP A 208 18.90 13.75 2.25
CA ASP A 208 19.93 13.06 3.04
C ASP A 208 19.93 11.54 2.88
N TYR A 209 19.07 10.99 2.01
CA TYR A 209 19.09 9.57 1.66
C TYR A 209 20.18 9.31 0.61
N LYS A 210 21.18 8.50 1.00
CA LYS A 210 22.42 8.33 0.20
C LYS A 210 22.50 7.01 -0.57
N ILE A 211 21.57 6.06 -0.33
CA ILE A 211 21.57 4.79 -1.05
C ILE A 211 21.08 5.04 -2.48
N ASN A 212 21.67 4.33 -3.45
CA ASN A 212 21.24 4.42 -4.85
C ASN A 212 19.75 4.17 -4.97
N ASN A 213 19.07 5.06 -5.65
CA ASN A 213 17.62 4.96 -5.83
C ASN A 213 17.20 5.50 -7.20
N THR A 214 16.07 5.01 -7.68
CA THR A 214 15.44 5.50 -8.91
C THR A 214 13.99 5.86 -8.59
N GLN A 215 13.61 7.10 -8.81
CA GLN A 215 12.22 7.53 -8.65
C GLN A 215 11.50 7.51 -9.99
N THR A 216 10.45 6.67 -10.10
CA THR A 216 9.78 6.34 -11.38
C THR A 216 8.39 6.96 -11.56
N GLY A 217 7.76 7.44 -10.50
CA GLY A 217 6.31 7.71 -10.47
C GLY A 217 5.51 6.46 -10.07
N TYR A 218 4.21 6.67 -9.75
CA TYR A 218 3.34 5.61 -9.27
C TYR A 218 2.93 4.67 -10.41
N MET A 219 2.86 3.37 -10.11
CA MET A 219 2.49 2.33 -11.07
C MET A 219 0.96 2.14 -11.10
N HIS A 220 0.30 2.77 -12.07
CA HIS A 220 -1.14 2.70 -12.24
C HIS A 220 -1.55 1.42 -12.96
N LEU A 221 -2.52 0.70 -12.38
CA LEU A 221 -3.18 -0.42 -13.04
C LEU A 221 -4.42 0.10 -13.77
N GLU A 222 -4.40 0.04 -15.09
CA GLU A 222 -5.58 0.34 -15.90
C GLU A 222 -6.58 -0.79 -15.81
N LEU A 223 -7.78 -0.46 -15.39
CA LEU A 223 -8.91 -1.38 -15.34
C LEU A 223 -9.99 -0.94 -16.33
N PRO A 224 -10.69 -1.88 -16.98
CA PRO A 224 -11.78 -1.55 -17.87
C PRO A 224 -12.88 -0.76 -17.13
N LYS A 225 -13.54 0.16 -17.84
CA LYS A 225 -14.71 0.88 -17.28
C LYS A 225 -15.77 -0.16 -16.91
N LYS A 226 -16.25 -0.11 -15.69
CA LYS A 226 -17.42 -0.87 -15.26
C LYS A 226 -18.66 -0.09 -15.68
N ASN A 227 -19.55 -0.72 -16.45
CA ASN A 227 -20.83 -0.09 -16.80
C ASN A 227 -21.73 -0.05 -15.55
N LEU A 228 -22.12 1.14 -15.14
CA LEU A 228 -23.00 1.38 -14.00
C LEU A 228 -23.89 2.59 -14.32
N PRO A 229 -25.00 2.38 -15.05
CA PRO A 229 -25.88 3.46 -15.51
C PRO A 229 -26.40 4.36 -14.39
N GLU A 230 -26.72 3.79 -13.23
CA GLU A 230 -27.18 4.53 -12.04
C GLU A 230 -26.13 5.54 -11.55
N LEU A 231 -24.85 5.17 -11.56
CA LEU A 231 -23.76 6.07 -11.22
C LEU A 231 -23.60 7.19 -12.28
N ASP A 232 -23.64 6.84 -13.56
CA ASP A 232 -23.55 7.82 -14.64
C ASP A 232 -24.75 8.79 -14.57
N ASN A 233 -25.98 8.33 -14.27
CA ASN A 233 -27.16 9.17 -14.04
C ASN A 233 -26.98 10.09 -12.82
N PHE A 234 -26.51 9.55 -11.70
CA PHE A 234 -26.22 10.33 -10.50
C PHE A 234 -25.19 11.43 -10.78
N ILE A 235 -24.10 11.13 -11.48
CA ILE A 235 -23.07 12.11 -11.81
C ILE A 235 -23.66 13.22 -12.69
N ASN A 236 -24.45 12.88 -13.71
CA ASN A 236 -24.99 13.80 -14.69
C ASN A 236 -26.20 14.62 -14.20
N ALA A 237 -26.82 14.27 -13.08
CA ALA A 237 -28.01 14.94 -12.53
C ALA A 237 -27.74 16.36 -11.98
N GLY A 238 -26.50 16.87 -12.06
CA GLY A 238 -26.17 18.24 -11.60
C GLY A 238 -24.67 18.52 -11.57
N SER A 239 -24.22 19.45 -10.71
CA SER A 239 -22.82 19.79 -10.60
C SER A 239 -21.96 18.57 -10.15
N ALA A 240 -20.67 18.54 -10.50
CA ALA A 240 -19.75 17.48 -10.14
C ALA A 240 -19.83 17.14 -8.63
N PRO A 241 -20.08 15.87 -8.28
CA PRO A 241 -20.22 15.46 -6.88
C PRO A 241 -18.87 15.39 -6.17
N VAL A 242 -18.91 15.31 -4.83
CA VAL A 242 -17.78 14.95 -3.98
C VAL A 242 -17.65 13.42 -3.97
N PHE A 243 -16.43 12.90 -3.93
CA PHE A 243 -16.17 11.49 -3.65
C PHE A 243 -15.54 11.34 -2.27
N ALA A 244 -15.96 10.35 -1.50
CA ALA A 244 -15.33 9.99 -0.25
C ALA A 244 -15.05 8.48 -0.17
N GLY A 245 -13.80 8.11 0.20
CA GLY A 245 -13.43 6.70 0.33
C GLY A 245 -12.13 6.48 1.11
N PHE A 246 -12.18 5.62 2.12
CA PHE A 246 -11.07 5.37 3.04
C PHE A 246 -10.33 4.04 2.76
N GLY A 247 -10.55 3.44 1.59
CA GLY A 247 -9.83 2.24 1.18
C GLY A 247 -10.03 1.07 2.14
N SER A 248 -8.93 0.41 2.52
CA SER A 248 -8.93 -0.76 3.40
C SER A 248 -8.85 -0.39 4.90
N MET A 249 -9.35 0.77 5.30
CA MET A 249 -9.39 1.16 6.72
C MET A 249 -10.43 0.34 7.50
N PRO A 250 -10.26 0.14 8.82
CA PRO A 250 -11.20 -0.59 9.66
C PRO A 250 -12.64 -0.08 9.52
N LYS A 251 -13.61 -1.00 9.64
CA LYS A 251 -15.05 -0.70 9.45
C LYS A 251 -15.58 0.33 10.46
N THR A 252 -15.07 0.29 11.68
CA THR A 252 -15.44 1.22 12.76
C THR A 252 -15.09 2.67 12.44
N ASP A 253 -13.92 2.91 11.86
CA ASP A 253 -13.49 4.26 11.46
C ASP A 253 -14.36 4.80 10.31
N GLN A 254 -14.70 3.94 9.35
CA GLN A 254 -15.59 4.31 8.25
C GLN A 254 -17.00 4.61 8.75
N ALA A 255 -17.54 3.81 9.67
CA ALA A 255 -18.86 4.00 10.26
C ALA A 255 -19.01 5.36 10.97
N ARG A 256 -17.97 5.79 11.65
CA ARG A 256 -17.93 7.10 12.32
C ARG A 256 -17.86 8.27 11.34
N ASN A 257 -17.08 8.14 10.29
CA ASN A 257 -16.77 9.24 9.38
C ASN A 257 -17.86 9.49 8.32
N ILE A 258 -18.57 8.45 7.85
CA ILE A 258 -19.56 8.60 6.78
C ILE A 258 -20.69 9.61 7.10
N PRO A 259 -21.34 9.57 8.29
CA PRO A 259 -22.37 10.55 8.62
C PRO A 259 -21.86 12.00 8.59
N LEU A 260 -20.64 12.24 9.08
CA LEU A 260 -20.02 13.56 9.09
C LEU A 260 -19.73 14.05 7.68
N LEU A 261 -19.33 13.17 6.77
CA LEU A 261 -19.06 13.50 5.38
C LEU A 261 -20.34 13.83 4.60
N VAL A 262 -21.43 13.11 4.85
CA VAL A 262 -22.74 13.41 4.26
C VAL A 262 -23.23 14.77 4.73
N GLU A 263 -23.15 15.04 6.04
CA GLU A 263 -23.53 16.33 6.60
C GLU A 263 -22.69 17.48 6.04
N ALA A 264 -21.37 17.31 5.99
CA ALA A 264 -20.46 18.30 5.39
C ALA A 264 -20.78 18.59 3.92
N ALA A 265 -21.09 17.56 3.12
CA ALA A 265 -21.48 17.70 1.73
C ALA A 265 -22.80 18.50 1.61
N ARG A 266 -23.78 18.24 2.49
CA ARG A 266 -25.07 18.97 2.55
C ARG A 266 -24.89 20.43 2.91
N ILE A 267 -24.02 20.74 3.88
CA ILE A 267 -23.71 22.14 4.27
C ILE A 267 -23.20 22.93 3.04
N VAL A 268 -22.34 22.32 2.21
CA VAL A 268 -21.80 22.97 1.00
C VAL A 268 -22.66 22.74 -0.24
N LYS A 269 -23.88 22.20 -0.09
CA LYS A 269 -24.85 21.91 -1.16
C LYS A 269 -24.27 21.08 -2.30
N LYS A 270 -23.51 20.03 -1.97
CA LYS A 270 -22.91 19.09 -2.92
C LYS A 270 -23.47 17.69 -2.74
N ARG A 271 -23.67 17.00 -3.85
CA ARG A 271 -23.95 15.56 -3.85
C ARG A 271 -22.66 14.80 -3.52
N ILE A 272 -22.77 13.63 -2.91
CA ILE A 272 -21.62 12.86 -2.50
C ILE A 272 -21.71 11.39 -2.95
N ILE A 273 -20.60 10.87 -3.48
CA ILE A 273 -20.41 9.46 -3.79
C ILE A 273 -19.52 8.86 -2.70
N ILE A 274 -19.99 7.83 -2.04
CA ILE A 274 -19.27 7.18 -0.93
C ILE A 274 -18.84 5.78 -1.35
N ALA A 275 -17.53 5.50 -1.30
CA ALA A 275 -17.01 4.16 -1.50
C ALA A 275 -17.37 3.27 -0.31
N LYS A 276 -18.24 2.29 -0.54
CA LYS A 276 -18.73 1.35 0.47
C LYS A 276 -17.89 0.09 0.44
N PHE A 277 -17.20 -0.21 1.54
CA PHE A 277 -16.52 -1.49 1.75
C PHE A 277 -17.31 -2.44 2.65
N TRP A 278 -18.42 -1.99 3.21
CA TRP A 278 -19.22 -2.69 4.21
C TRP A 278 -20.74 -2.41 4.05
N GLU A 279 -21.61 -3.33 4.47
CA GLU A 279 -23.07 -3.27 4.21
C GLU A 279 -23.92 -2.50 5.26
N GLY A 280 -23.31 -1.79 6.22
CA GLY A 280 -24.00 -1.22 7.38
C GLY A 280 -24.76 0.12 7.17
N PHE A 281 -24.91 0.70 5.97
CA PHE A 281 -25.47 2.04 5.78
C PHE A 281 -26.76 2.12 4.96
N SER A 282 -27.80 1.40 5.39
CA SER A 282 -29.15 1.55 4.84
C SER A 282 -29.78 2.93 5.14
N LYS A 283 -29.31 3.63 6.17
CA LYS A 283 -29.87 4.92 6.63
C LYS A 283 -29.87 6.04 5.58
N PHE A 284 -28.94 6.01 4.62
CA PHE A 284 -28.83 7.02 3.55
C PHE A 284 -29.14 6.46 2.16
N SER A 285 -29.70 5.24 2.07
CA SER A 285 -29.86 4.56 0.79
C SER A 285 -30.92 5.16 -0.14
N ASN A 286 -31.79 6.01 0.39
CA ASN A 286 -32.90 6.66 -0.36
C ASN A 286 -32.69 8.17 -0.54
N ASP A 287 -31.51 8.69 -0.21
CA ASP A 287 -31.25 10.13 -0.30
C ASP A 287 -30.73 10.47 -1.70
N ASP A 288 -31.41 11.37 -2.42
CA ASP A 288 -31.05 11.79 -3.78
C ASP A 288 -29.69 12.49 -3.89
N ASP A 289 -29.14 12.93 -2.77
CA ASP A 289 -27.84 13.60 -2.67
C ASP A 289 -26.68 12.67 -2.30
N VAL A 290 -26.95 11.37 -2.04
CA VAL A 290 -25.94 10.37 -1.61
C VAL A 290 -25.97 9.15 -2.51
N PHE A 291 -24.84 8.78 -3.09
CA PHE A 291 -24.68 7.56 -3.87
C PHE A 291 -23.62 6.65 -3.27
N PHE A 292 -23.97 5.40 -2.98
CA PHE A 292 -23.04 4.41 -2.50
C PHE A 292 -22.49 3.56 -3.63
N ILE A 293 -21.16 3.47 -3.73
CA ILE A 293 -20.48 2.66 -4.73
C ILE A 293 -19.60 1.61 -4.05
N GLN A 294 -19.59 0.40 -4.60
CA GLN A 294 -18.63 -0.64 -4.17
C GLN A 294 -17.29 -0.46 -4.90
N LYS A 295 -16.74 -1.49 -5.50
CA LYS A 295 -15.47 -1.43 -6.25
C LYS A 295 -15.69 -0.81 -7.64
N TYR A 296 -15.09 0.35 -7.88
CA TYR A 296 -15.10 1.02 -9.18
C TYR A 296 -13.69 1.52 -9.53
N PRO A 297 -13.28 1.54 -10.81
CA PRO A 297 -11.98 2.07 -11.23
C PRO A 297 -11.87 3.57 -10.97
N HIS A 298 -11.02 3.97 -10.03
CA HIS A 298 -10.86 5.36 -9.59
C HIS A 298 -10.41 6.28 -10.74
N LEU A 299 -9.52 5.84 -11.62
CA LEU A 299 -9.09 6.60 -12.81
C LEU A 299 -10.26 7.01 -13.72
N LYS A 300 -11.35 6.22 -13.78
CA LYS A 300 -12.53 6.49 -14.60
C LYS A 300 -13.57 7.33 -13.86
N LEU A 301 -13.41 7.49 -12.55
CA LEU A 301 -14.38 8.21 -11.70
C LEU A 301 -13.87 9.59 -11.30
N PHE A 302 -12.62 9.69 -10.87
CA PHE A 302 -12.13 10.89 -10.20
C PHE A 302 -12.07 12.12 -11.07
N SER A 303 -11.86 11.98 -12.38
CA SER A 303 -11.93 13.11 -13.35
C SER A 303 -13.31 13.77 -13.44
N LYS A 304 -14.36 13.11 -12.92
CA LYS A 304 -15.74 13.61 -12.89
C LYS A 304 -16.13 14.20 -11.53
N MET A 305 -15.22 14.20 -10.55
CA MET A 305 -15.49 14.67 -9.18
C MET A 305 -15.04 16.11 -8.99
N SER A 306 -15.74 16.83 -8.10
CA SER A 306 -15.32 18.19 -7.70
C SER A 306 -14.16 18.15 -6.68
N VAL A 307 -14.14 17.15 -5.82
CA VAL A 307 -13.09 16.89 -4.82
C VAL A 307 -13.15 15.42 -4.40
N VAL A 308 -12.00 14.87 -4.03
CA VAL A 308 -11.87 13.50 -3.49
C VAL A 308 -11.40 13.58 -2.05
N ILE A 309 -12.19 13.02 -1.12
CA ILE A 309 -11.85 12.90 0.30
C ILE A 309 -11.37 11.47 0.55
N HIS A 310 -10.15 11.30 1.05
CA HIS A 310 -9.58 9.96 1.25
C HIS A 310 -8.54 9.92 2.38
N HIS A 311 -8.08 8.71 2.70
CA HIS A 311 -7.15 8.46 3.82
C HIS A 311 -5.67 8.80 3.54
N GLY A 312 -5.30 9.18 2.31
CA GLY A 312 -3.91 9.49 1.97
C GLY A 312 -3.07 8.32 1.45
N GLY A 313 -3.68 7.16 1.17
CA GLY A 313 -2.93 6.03 0.59
C GLY A 313 -2.31 6.39 -0.76
N ALA A 314 -1.05 5.97 -1.00
CA ALA A 314 -0.23 6.34 -2.17
C ALA A 314 -0.97 6.19 -3.51
N GLY A 315 -1.71 5.08 -3.71
CA GLY A 315 -2.46 4.84 -4.95
C GLY A 315 -3.62 5.80 -5.18
N THR A 316 -4.36 6.18 -4.14
CA THR A 316 -5.46 7.14 -4.26
C THR A 316 -4.91 8.54 -4.50
N THR A 317 -3.88 8.94 -3.76
CA THR A 317 -3.18 10.22 -3.92
C THR A 317 -2.66 10.40 -5.36
N ALA A 318 -1.95 9.40 -5.88
CA ALA A 318 -1.45 9.41 -7.26
C ALA A 318 -2.59 9.43 -8.29
N THR A 319 -3.70 8.72 -8.03
CA THR A 319 -4.86 8.72 -8.93
C THR A 319 -5.56 10.08 -8.96
N CYS A 320 -5.69 10.76 -7.82
CA CYS A 320 -6.22 12.13 -7.77
C CYS A 320 -5.35 13.10 -8.58
N ALA A 321 -4.02 12.98 -8.43
CA ALA A 321 -3.08 13.84 -9.14
C ALA A 321 -3.16 13.63 -10.67
N ILE A 322 -3.17 12.40 -11.16
CA ILE A 322 -3.27 12.13 -12.61
C ILE A 322 -4.64 12.53 -13.19
N CYS A 323 -5.71 12.48 -12.37
CA CYS A 323 -7.03 12.94 -12.78
C CYS A 323 -7.20 14.47 -12.67
N GLY A 324 -6.24 15.19 -12.13
CA GLY A 324 -6.30 16.64 -11.92
C GLY A 324 -7.41 17.08 -10.96
N VAL A 325 -7.83 16.21 -10.03
CA VAL A 325 -8.91 16.50 -9.08
C VAL A 325 -8.34 16.94 -7.72
N PRO A 326 -8.88 18.01 -7.09
CA PRO A 326 -8.54 18.41 -5.74
C PRO A 326 -8.78 17.27 -4.75
N GLN A 327 -7.90 17.16 -3.72
CA GLN A 327 -8.00 16.10 -2.73
C GLN A 327 -7.94 16.66 -1.30
N ILE A 328 -8.73 16.05 -0.41
CA ILE A 328 -8.73 16.29 1.02
C ILE A 328 -8.26 14.99 1.70
N ILE A 329 -7.13 15.07 2.38
CA ILE A 329 -6.54 13.90 3.04
C ILE A 329 -6.95 13.88 4.51
N VAL A 330 -7.51 12.76 4.95
CA VAL A 330 -7.88 12.45 6.34
C VAL A 330 -7.07 11.22 6.75
N PRO A 331 -5.83 11.39 7.20
CA PRO A 331 -4.92 10.29 7.46
C PRO A 331 -5.31 9.52 8.73
N HIS A 332 -5.06 8.21 8.73
CA HIS A 332 -5.37 7.30 9.84
C HIS A 332 -4.11 6.64 10.39
N ILE A 333 -3.24 6.12 9.54
CA ILE A 333 -2.06 5.33 9.95
C ILE A 333 -0.85 5.55 9.03
N LEU A 334 0.33 5.28 9.55
CA LEU A 334 1.61 5.13 8.83
C LEU A 334 1.91 6.29 7.85
N ASP A 335 2.21 5.94 6.61
CA ASP A 335 2.60 6.83 5.50
C ASP A 335 1.51 7.81 5.06
N GLN A 336 0.28 7.62 5.51
CA GLN A 336 -0.84 8.51 5.20
C GLN A 336 -0.67 9.93 5.77
N PHE A 337 0.15 10.09 6.81
CA PHE A 337 0.46 11.38 7.42
C PHE A 337 1.56 12.17 6.68
N TYR A 338 2.29 11.52 5.80
CA TYR A 338 3.35 12.10 4.99
C TYR A 338 2.80 12.75 3.71
#